data_23fbb38c79ce0734d8b5dbfb6b9673d5
#
_entry.id   23fbb38c79ce0734d8b5dbfb6b9673d5
#
_cell.length_a   1.000
_cell.length_b   1.000
_cell.length_c   1.000
_cell.angle_alpha   90.00
_cell.angle_beta   90.00
_cell.angle_gamma   90.00
#
_symmetry.space_group_name_H-M   'P 1'
#
loop_
_entity.id
_entity.type
_entity.pdbx_description
1 polymer ?
#
loop_
_entity_poly.entity_id
_entity_poly.type
_entity_poly.pdbx_seq_one_letter_code
_entity_poly.pdbx_strand_id
1 'polypeptide(L)'
;MSGVSNNKVARMLERSLVAALLATGLALVMVPVAKAGQIIPSVGWTKTPDGDGETAVSYGLALRGGIVPMVDAELGFSYRKEKLFDNQVESTQWPVTASVWVTPTPMFYVGGGLGWYNTTLHYPNTPALASYTSQKTGVHLGGGITMPLVPGVASADLNLRYVYLGEEKSELPPANFKADYWTTSLGIAFSF
;
A
#
# COMPACT_ATOMS: atom_id res chain seq x y z
N MET A 1 33.76 2.30 23.87
CA MET A 1 33.38 1.22 22.93
C MET A 1 32.03 0.63 23.35
N SER A 2 30.89 1.35 23.24
CA SER A 2 29.57 0.83 23.68
C SER A 2 28.42 1.17 22.72
N GLY A 3 28.68 1.75 21.55
CA GLY A 3 27.63 2.22 20.64
C GLY A 3 27.04 1.18 19.67
N VAL A 4 27.69 0.02 19.51
CA VAL A 4 27.28 -0.97 18.47
C VAL A 4 26.19 -1.94 18.96
N SER A 5 26.05 -2.10 20.29
CA SER A 5 25.07 -3.03 20.88
C SER A 5 23.63 -2.52 20.78
N ASN A 6 23.38 -1.23 20.98
CA ASN A 6 22.04 -0.66 21.02
C ASN A 6 21.33 -0.71 19.66
N ASN A 7 22.07 -0.59 18.56
CA ASN A 7 21.47 -0.62 17.20
C ASN A 7 21.00 -2.02 16.78
N LYS A 8 21.62 -3.08 17.28
CA LYS A 8 21.17 -4.46 16.99
C LYS A 8 19.90 -4.81 17.77
N VAL A 9 19.81 -4.37 19.02
CA VAL A 9 18.64 -4.60 19.88
C VAL A 9 17.42 -3.83 19.32
N ALA A 10 17.60 -2.57 18.92
CA ALA A 10 16.55 -1.76 18.30
C ALA A 10 16.01 -2.42 17.03
N ARG A 11 16.87 -2.88 16.12
CA ARG A 11 16.45 -3.58 14.89
C ARG A 11 15.77 -4.93 15.14
N MET A 12 16.16 -5.65 16.20
CA MET A 12 15.46 -6.89 16.58
C MET A 12 14.08 -6.59 17.14
N LEU A 13 13.93 -5.56 17.96
CA LEU A 13 12.63 -5.13 18.49
C LEU A 13 11.69 -4.66 17.38
N GLU A 14 12.16 -3.86 16.43
CA GLU A 14 11.38 -3.45 15.26
C GLU A 14 10.89 -4.64 14.42
N ARG A 15 11.78 -5.60 14.14
CA ARG A 15 11.41 -6.81 13.37
C ARG A 15 10.40 -7.67 14.11
N SER A 16 10.54 -7.79 15.44
CA SER A 16 9.60 -8.55 16.28
C SER A 16 8.24 -7.86 16.36
N LEU A 17 8.20 -6.52 16.40
CA LEU A 17 6.97 -5.72 16.41
C LEU A 17 6.23 -5.82 15.08
N VAL A 18 6.95 -5.76 13.97
CA VAL A 18 6.38 -5.93 12.62
C VAL A 18 5.85 -7.36 12.45
N ALA A 19 6.58 -8.38 12.90
CA ALA A 19 6.13 -9.76 12.84
C ALA A 19 4.91 -10.01 13.73
N ALA A 20 4.86 -9.41 14.92
CA ALA A 20 3.71 -9.48 15.82
C ALA A 20 2.48 -8.77 15.24
N LEU A 21 2.63 -7.61 14.63
CA LEU A 21 1.56 -6.87 13.96
C LEU A 21 1.04 -7.62 12.74
N LEU A 22 1.92 -8.24 11.95
CA LEU A 22 1.53 -9.09 10.82
C LEU A 22 0.80 -10.35 11.30
N ALA A 23 1.26 -10.99 12.38
CA ALA A 23 0.62 -12.16 12.96
C ALA A 23 -0.75 -11.80 13.56
N THR A 24 -0.87 -10.67 14.24
CA THR A 24 -2.14 -10.17 14.81
C THR A 24 -3.10 -9.77 13.71
N GLY A 25 -2.62 -9.11 12.63
CA GLY A 25 -3.42 -8.79 11.45
C GLY A 25 -3.92 -10.05 10.73
N LEU A 26 -3.07 -11.07 10.61
CA LEU A 26 -3.45 -12.35 10.00
C LEU A 26 -4.45 -13.13 10.89
N ALA A 27 -4.31 -13.06 12.21
CA ALA A 27 -5.23 -13.68 13.16
C ALA A 27 -6.61 -13.01 13.17
N LEU A 28 -6.69 -11.69 12.96
CA LEU A 28 -7.95 -10.95 12.81
C LEU A 28 -8.72 -11.35 11.53
N VAL A 29 -8.03 -11.75 10.48
CA VAL A 29 -8.65 -12.27 9.24
C VAL A 29 -9.24 -13.68 9.44
N MET A 30 -8.78 -14.41 10.45
CA MET A 30 -9.26 -15.77 10.75
C MET A 30 -10.48 -15.82 11.71
N VAL A 31 -10.98 -14.67 12.18
CA VAL A 31 -12.28 -14.66 12.89
C VAL A 31 -13.35 -15.06 11.88
N PRO A 32 -14.17 -16.09 12.15
CA PRO A 32 -15.27 -16.46 11.27
C PRO A 32 -16.32 -15.35 11.28
N VAL A 33 -16.15 -14.38 10.40
CA VAL A 33 -17.09 -13.31 10.18
C VAL A 33 -18.15 -13.81 9.22
N ALA A 34 -19.40 -13.56 9.54
CA ALA A 34 -20.58 -14.01 8.80
C ALA A 34 -20.71 -13.45 7.36
N LYS A 35 -19.68 -12.75 6.87
CA LYS A 35 -19.57 -12.27 5.48
C LYS A 35 -18.45 -13.02 4.76
N ALA A 36 -18.73 -13.45 3.53
CA ALA A 36 -17.74 -14.05 2.64
C ALA A 36 -16.48 -13.18 2.55
N GLY A 37 -15.33 -13.83 2.64
CA GLY A 37 -14.05 -13.20 2.36
C GLY A 37 -13.93 -12.94 0.86
N GLN A 38 -13.07 -11.97 0.50
CA GLN A 38 -12.78 -11.64 -0.89
C GLN A 38 -11.28 -11.59 -1.11
N ILE A 39 -10.82 -12.12 -2.24
CA ILE A 39 -9.47 -11.92 -2.77
C ILE A 39 -9.58 -11.02 -4.00
N ILE A 40 -8.79 -9.95 -4.05
CA ILE A 40 -8.92 -8.88 -5.04
C ILE A 40 -7.57 -8.64 -5.74
N PRO A 41 -7.22 -9.40 -6.78
CA PRO A 41 -6.18 -8.99 -7.70
C PRO A 41 -6.58 -7.72 -8.45
N SER A 42 -5.64 -6.79 -8.63
CA SER A 42 -5.90 -5.49 -9.25
C SER A 42 -4.71 -4.95 -10.04
N VAL A 43 -5.02 -4.10 -11.01
CA VAL A 43 -4.08 -3.23 -11.69
C VAL A 43 -4.46 -1.78 -11.41
N GLY A 44 -3.47 -0.93 -11.21
CA GLY A 44 -3.71 0.47 -10.85
C GLY A 44 -2.77 1.43 -11.53
N TRP A 45 -3.13 2.71 -11.41
CA TRP A 45 -2.37 3.84 -11.89
C TRP A 45 -2.14 4.79 -10.72
N THR A 46 -0.92 5.26 -10.60
CA THR A 46 -0.50 6.14 -9.51
C THR A 46 0.02 7.44 -10.09
N LYS A 47 -0.36 8.56 -9.49
CA LYS A 47 0.09 9.89 -9.87
C LYS A 47 0.47 10.70 -8.64
N THR A 48 1.68 11.28 -8.66
CA THR A 48 2.17 12.19 -7.63
C THR A 48 1.67 13.62 -7.90
N PRO A 49 1.10 14.35 -6.93
CA PRO A 49 0.52 15.67 -7.15
C PRO A 49 1.53 16.73 -7.61
N ASP A 50 2.74 16.70 -7.04
CA ASP A 50 3.75 17.75 -7.20
C ASP A 50 4.88 17.36 -8.19
N GLY A 51 4.74 16.26 -8.92
CA GLY A 51 5.79 15.76 -9.80
C GLY A 51 5.45 15.97 -11.28
N ASP A 52 6.45 16.29 -12.08
CA ASP A 52 6.42 16.03 -13.53
C ASP A 52 6.34 14.52 -13.84
N GLY A 53 5.92 13.76 -12.80
CA GLY A 53 5.92 12.31 -12.77
C GLY A 53 4.97 11.72 -13.79
N GLU A 54 5.50 10.84 -14.60
CA GLU A 54 4.74 9.95 -15.44
C GLU A 54 3.81 9.11 -14.55
N THR A 55 2.64 8.76 -15.09
CA THR A 55 1.72 7.85 -14.40
C THR A 55 2.36 6.47 -14.30
N ALA A 56 2.61 6.01 -13.09
CA ALA A 56 3.16 4.68 -12.85
C ALA A 56 2.06 3.62 -12.79
N VAL A 57 2.30 2.48 -13.42
CA VAL A 57 1.42 1.31 -13.31
C VAL A 57 1.76 0.54 -12.02
N SER A 58 0.73 0.09 -11.33
CA SER A 58 0.85 -0.73 -10.12
C SER A 58 0.03 -2.03 -10.24
N TYR A 59 0.51 -3.07 -9.59
CA TYR A 59 -0.18 -4.35 -9.46
C TYR A 59 -0.47 -4.59 -7.98
N GLY A 60 -1.67 -5.06 -7.66
CA GLY A 60 -2.09 -5.24 -6.30
C GLY A 60 -2.79 -6.57 -6.06
N LEU A 61 -2.78 -6.96 -4.79
CA LEU A 61 -3.56 -8.07 -4.25
C LEU A 61 -4.10 -7.63 -2.89
N ALA A 62 -5.41 -7.78 -2.68
CA ALA A 62 -6.00 -7.50 -1.38
C ALA A 62 -6.86 -8.67 -0.91
N LEU A 63 -6.93 -8.80 0.41
CA LEU A 63 -7.86 -9.67 1.12
C LEU A 63 -8.81 -8.77 1.89
N ARG A 64 -10.11 -8.85 1.61
CA ARG A 64 -11.15 -8.07 2.26
C ARG A 64 -12.17 -9.00 2.92
N GLY A 65 -12.58 -8.67 4.14
CA GLY A 65 -13.60 -9.43 4.86
C GLY A 65 -14.40 -8.54 5.78
N GLY A 66 -15.69 -8.87 5.95
CA GLY A 66 -16.57 -8.13 6.85
C GLY A 66 -16.21 -8.38 8.31
N ILE A 67 -16.12 -7.34 9.12
CA ILE A 67 -15.90 -7.41 10.59
C ILE A 67 -17.23 -7.37 11.31
N VAL A 68 -18.08 -6.42 10.93
CA VAL A 68 -19.44 -6.23 11.43
C VAL A 68 -20.31 -5.78 10.26
N PRO A 69 -21.63 -5.73 10.39
CA PRO A 69 -22.49 -5.19 9.35
C PRO A 69 -21.99 -3.81 8.86
N MET A 70 -21.89 -3.63 7.56
CA MET A 70 -21.43 -2.39 6.89
C MET A 70 -19.97 -1.99 7.15
N VAL A 71 -19.14 -2.85 7.78
CA VAL A 71 -17.71 -2.56 8.00
C VAL A 71 -16.86 -3.74 7.57
N ASP A 72 -15.94 -3.49 6.64
CA ASP A 72 -15.01 -4.48 6.13
C ASP A 72 -13.56 -4.09 6.53
N ALA A 73 -12.75 -5.09 6.87
CA ALA A 73 -11.30 -4.94 6.97
C ALA A 73 -10.63 -5.41 5.68
N GLU A 74 -9.51 -4.80 5.35
CA GLU A 74 -8.73 -5.17 4.18
C GLU A 74 -7.24 -5.17 4.50
N LEU A 75 -6.55 -6.21 4.05
CA LEU A 75 -5.10 -6.26 3.96
C LEU A 75 -4.71 -6.22 2.49
N GLY A 76 -3.87 -5.27 2.12
CA GLY A 76 -3.42 -5.07 0.75
C GLY A 76 -1.91 -5.16 0.61
N PHE A 77 -1.48 -5.68 -0.51
CA PHE A 77 -0.11 -5.61 -1.00
C PHE A 77 -0.15 -5.05 -2.41
N SER A 78 0.78 -4.16 -2.73
CA SER A 78 0.94 -3.71 -4.11
C SER A 78 2.42 -3.57 -4.49
N TYR A 79 2.67 -3.52 -5.79
CA TYR A 79 3.99 -3.34 -6.37
C TYR A 79 3.87 -2.30 -7.47
N ARG A 80 4.75 -1.30 -7.45
CA ARG A 80 4.87 -0.31 -8.52
C ARG A 80 6.32 -0.02 -8.82
N LYS A 81 6.57 0.32 -10.08
CA LYS A 81 7.86 0.75 -10.57
C LYS A 81 7.67 2.05 -11.33
N GLU A 82 8.44 3.05 -10.97
CA GLU A 82 8.36 4.38 -11.55
C GLU A 82 9.76 4.82 -11.97
N LYS A 83 9.84 5.48 -13.11
CA LYS A 83 11.06 6.08 -13.59
C LYS A 83 10.96 7.58 -13.41
N LEU A 84 11.93 8.15 -12.72
CA LEU A 84 12.00 9.56 -12.37
C LEU A 84 13.19 10.20 -13.07
N PHE A 85 13.09 11.51 -13.33
CA PHE A 85 14.19 12.33 -13.91
C PHE A 85 14.75 11.74 -15.21
N ASP A 86 13.92 11.62 -16.25
CA ASP A 86 14.31 11.09 -17.57
C ASP A 86 15.04 9.74 -17.50
N ASN A 87 14.53 8.79 -16.72
CA ASN A 87 15.11 7.47 -16.48
C ASN A 87 16.47 7.45 -15.73
N GLN A 88 16.85 8.53 -15.06
CA GLN A 88 18.06 8.57 -14.26
C GLN A 88 17.90 7.87 -12.91
N VAL A 89 16.67 7.84 -12.37
CA VAL A 89 16.34 7.18 -11.11
C VAL A 89 15.16 6.25 -11.31
N GLU A 90 15.34 5.01 -10.92
CA GLU A 90 14.29 4.01 -10.89
C GLU A 90 13.82 3.82 -9.44
N SER A 91 12.55 4.11 -9.19
CA SER A 91 11.90 3.91 -7.90
C SER A 91 11.03 2.67 -7.95
N THR A 92 11.33 1.71 -7.09
CA THR A 92 10.50 0.52 -6.89
C THR A 92 9.85 0.60 -5.52
N GLN A 93 8.53 0.52 -5.46
CA GLN A 93 7.79 0.57 -4.20
C GLN A 93 6.88 -0.66 -4.05
N TRP A 94 6.86 -1.24 -2.83
CA TRP A 94 6.02 -2.37 -2.46
C TRP A 94 5.36 -2.13 -1.10
N PRO A 95 4.23 -1.39 -1.09
CA PRO A 95 3.47 -1.12 0.12
C PRO A 95 2.70 -2.34 0.60
N VAL A 96 2.61 -2.45 1.94
CA VAL A 96 1.69 -3.32 2.66
C VAL A 96 0.72 -2.42 3.41
N THR A 97 -0.58 -2.62 3.23
CA THR A 97 -1.62 -1.74 3.79
C THR A 97 -2.64 -2.51 4.61
N ALA A 98 -3.15 -1.88 5.66
CA ALA A 98 -4.30 -2.34 6.42
C ALA A 98 -5.36 -1.23 6.40
N SER A 99 -6.57 -1.55 6.00
CA SER A 99 -7.66 -0.59 5.78
C SER A 99 -8.94 -1.04 6.48
N VAL A 100 -9.76 -0.07 6.82
CA VAL A 100 -11.15 -0.27 7.25
C VAL A 100 -12.06 0.49 6.30
N TRP A 101 -13.05 -0.20 5.77
CA TRP A 101 -14.01 0.32 4.83
C TRP A 101 -15.41 0.30 5.43
N VAL A 102 -16.12 1.42 5.35
CA VAL A 102 -17.56 1.49 5.64
C VAL A 102 -18.29 1.33 4.33
N THR A 103 -19.22 0.37 4.28
CA THR A 103 -20.00 -0.02 3.10
C THR A 103 -21.49 0.34 3.33
N PRO A 104 -21.87 1.63 3.19
CA PRO A 104 -23.23 2.08 3.47
C PRO A 104 -24.25 1.46 2.51
N THR A 105 -23.78 1.02 1.36
CA THR A 105 -24.56 0.26 0.37
C THR A 105 -23.71 -0.89 -0.17
N PRO A 106 -24.29 -1.93 -0.76
CA PRO A 106 -23.53 -3.04 -1.36
C PRO A 106 -22.58 -2.63 -2.48
N MET A 107 -22.77 -1.43 -3.04
CA MET A 107 -21.98 -0.96 -4.20
C MET A 107 -20.90 0.04 -3.84
N PHE A 108 -21.04 0.79 -2.76
CA PHE A 108 -20.11 1.87 -2.41
C PHE A 108 -19.43 1.62 -1.09
N TYR A 109 -18.15 1.95 -1.03
CA TYR A 109 -17.41 1.94 0.21
C TYR A 109 -16.49 3.16 0.31
N VAL A 110 -16.23 3.60 1.54
CA VAL A 110 -15.35 4.70 1.87
C VAL A 110 -14.63 4.38 3.18
N GLY A 111 -13.41 4.82 3.31
CA GLY A 111 -12.64 4.60 4.53
C GLY A 111 -11.18 4.94 4.36
N GLY A 112 -10.33 4.26 5.11
CA GLY A 112 -8.90 4.52 5.07
C GLY A 112 -8.14 3.53 5.94
N GLY A 113 -6.86 3.80 6.08
CA GLY A 113 -5.99 2.91 6.84
C GLY A 113 -4.57 3.39 6.94
N LEU A 114 -3.74 2.47 7.36
CA LEU A 114 -2.30 2.65 7.54
C LEU A 114 -1.56 1.76 6.55
N GLY A 115 -0.33 2.13 6.21
CA GLY A 115 0.52 1.31 5.37
C GLY A 115 1.99 1.47 5.69
N TRP A 116 2.74 0.44 5.36
CA TRP A 116 4.20 0.42 5.34
C TRP A 116 4.64 0.47 3.88
N TYR A 117 5.31 1.54 3.53
CA TYR A 117 5.73 1.86 2.18
C TYR A 117 7.23 1.66 2.07
N ASN A 118 7.63 0.56 1.45
CA ASN A 118 9.03 0.24 1.21
C ASN A 118 9.39 0.75 -0.17
N THR A 119 10.34 1.68 -0.23
CA THR A 119 10.79 2.29 -1.49
C THR A 119 12.27 2.00 -1.68
N THR A 120 12.64 1.44 -2.81
CA THR A 120 14.02 1.24 -3.23
C THR A 120 14.31 2.14 -4.42
N LEU A 121 15.29 3.01 -4.27
CA LEU A 121 15.83 3.86 -5.33
C LEU A 121 17.05 3.18 -5.96
N HIS A 122 17.06 3.07 -7.26
CA HIS A 122 18.17 2.53 -8.05
C HIS A 122 18.63 3.57 -9.08
N TYR A 123 19.95 3.71 -9.22
CA TYR A 123 20.59 4.69 -10.13
C TYR A 123 21.28 3.95 -11.29
N PRO A 124 20.56 3.63 -12.39
CA PRO A 124 21.11 2.78 -13.45
C PRO A 124 22.31 3.41 -14.16
N ASN A 125 22.37 4.76 -14.24
CA ASN A 125 23.42 5.49 -14.93
C ASN A 125 24.64 5.85 -14.05
N THR A 126 24.60 5.51 -12.77
CA THR A 126 25.69 5.82 -11.82
C THR A 126 25.95 4.62 -10.91
N PRO A 127 26.65 3.57 -11.41
CA PRO A 127 26.89 2.33 -10.67
C PRO A 127 27.67 2.52 -9.35
N ALA A 128 28.32 3.67 -9.17
CA ALA A 128 29.02 4.02 -7.94
C ALA A 128 28.07 4.39 -6.78
N LEU A 129 26.79 4.71 -7.07
CA LEU A 129 25.78 4.97 -6.06
C LEU A 129 25.09 3.66 -5.67
N ALA A 130 25.21 3.30 -4.40
CA ALA A 130 24.49 2.15 -3.86
C ALA A 130 22.99 2.39 -3.90
N SER A 131 22.21 1.34 -4.22
CA SER A 131 20.76 1.39 -4.10
C SER A 131 20.38 1.68 -2.64
N TYR A 132 19.46 2.62 -2.45
CA TYR A 132 18.97 3.04 -1.14
C TYR A 132 17.54 2.53 -0.94
N THR A 133 17.30 1.85 0.17
CA THR A 133 15.95 1.40 0.56
C THR A 133 15.48 2.19 1.77
N SER A 134 14.36 2.88 1.61
CA SER A 134 13.66 3.60 2.67
C SER A 134 12.35 2.87 3.02
N GLN A 135 12.00 2.90 4.30
CA GLN A 135 10.73 2.39 4.80
C GLN A 135 10.00 3.52 5.51
N LYS A 136 8.77 3.80 5.09
CA LYS A 136 7.91 4.81 5.70
C LYS A 136 6.57 4.21 6.11
N THR A 137 6.04 4.72 7.21
CA THR A 137 4.65 4.52 7.57
C THR A 137 3.84 5.69 7.06
N GLY A 138 2.71 5.42 6.44
CA GLY A 138 1.80 6.43 5.92
C GLY A 138 0.35 6.10 6.24
N VAL A 139 -0.50 7.08 6.01
CA VAL A 139 -1.95 6.93 6.09
C VAL A 139 -2.55 7.06 4.71
N HIS A 140 -3.70 6.41 4.49
CA HIS A 140 -4.45 6.61 3.27
C HIS A 140 -5.93 6.75 3.56
N LEU A 141 -6.59 7.53 2.71
CA LEU A 141 -8.03 7.68 2.66
C LEU A 141 -8.50 7.39 1.25
N GLY A 142 -9.70 6.85 1.13
CA GLY A 142 -10.21 6.52 -0.19
C GLY A 142 -11.61 5.95 -0.16
N GLY A 143 -12.00 5.41 -1.29
CA GLY A 143 -13.26 4.74 -1.45
C GLY A 143 -13.34 4.06 -2.80
N GLY A 144 -14.45 3.41 -3.05
CA GLY A 144 -14.60 2.70 -4.30
C GLY A 144 -16.02 2.24 -4.57
N ILE A 145 -16.12 1.56 -5.70
CA ILE A 145 -17.38 1.01 -6.20
C ILE A 145 -17.14 -0.47 -6.48
N THR A 146 -18.06 -1.29 -5.97
CA THR A 146 -18.08 -2.72 -6.26
C THR A 146 -19.31 -3.02 -7.11
N MET A 147 -19.12 -3.60 -8.28
CA MET A 147 -20.19 -3.99 -9.20
C MET A 147 -20.21 -5.52 -9.36
N PRO A 148 -21.34 -6.20 -9.05
CA PRO A 148 -21.42 -7.64 -9.21
C PRO A 148 -21.33 -8.02 -10.69
N LEU A 149 -20.41 -8.93 -11.02
CA LEU A 149 -20.26 -9.54 -12.34
C LEU A 149 -20.97 -10.90 -12.38
N VAL A 150 -20.68 -11.73 -11.37
CA VAL A 150 -21.34 -13.00 -11.15
C VAL A 150 -21.84 -13.01 -9.71
N PRO A 151 -23.15 -12.96 -9.46
CA PRO A 151 -23.70 -12.86 -8.10
C PRO A 151 -23.12 -13.93 -7.16
N GLY A 152 -22.61 -13.49 -6.01
CA GLY A 152 -22.04 -14.35 -4.99
C GLY A 152 -20.65 -14.94 -5.30
N VAL A 153 -20.10 -14.72 -6.51
CA VAL A 153 -18.82 -15.30 -6.93
C VAL A 153 -17.77 -14.22 -7.25
N ALA A 154 -18.13 -13.25 -8.09
CA ALA A 154 -17.16 -12.27 -8.56
C ALA A 154 -17.79 -10.88 -8.74
N SER A 155 -17.03 -9.85 -8.42
CA SER A 155 -17.41 -8.45 -8.61
C SER A 155 -16.25 -7.66 -9.20
N ALA A 156 -16.53 -6.65 -10.02
CA ALA A 156 -15.53 -5.64 -10.36
C ALA A 156 -15.38 -4.68 -9.20
N ASP A 157 -14.15 -4.32 -8.86
CA ASP A 157 -13.81 -3.39 -7.79
C ASP A 157 -13.00 -2.22 -8.36
N LEU A 158 -13.57 -1.02 -8.32
CA LEU A 158 -12.87 0.22 -8.67
C LEU A 158 -12.58 0.98 -7.38
N ASN A 159 -11.31 1.23 -7.10
CA ASN A 159 -10.86 1.88 -5.89
C ASN A 159 -10.01 3.12 -6.20
N LEU A 160 -10.25 4.21 -5.48
CA LEU A 160 -9.47 5.44 -5.51
C LEU A 160 -8.95 5.73 -4.10
N ARG A 161 -7.63 5.97 -3.96
CA ARG A 161 -6.99 6.32 -2.68
C ARG A 161 -6.07 7.51 -2.85
N TYR A 162 -6.03 8.32 -1.83
CA TYR A 162 -4.98 9.28 -1.58
C TYR A 162 -4.07 8.75 -0.46
N VAL A 163 -2.79 8.69 -0.74
CA VAL A 163 -1.78 8.19 0.21
C VAL A 163 -0.95 9.37 0.68
N TYR A 164 -0.92 9.58 1.98
CA TYR A 164 -0.13 10.60 2.66
C TYR A 164 1.09 9.96 3.31
N LEU A 165 2.27 10.32 2.82
CA LEU A 165 3.56 9.84 3.32
C LEU A 165 4.39 10.95 3.97
N GLY A 166 3.95 12.21 3.83
CA GLY A 166 4.66 13.38 4.29
C GLY A 166 5.90 13.71 3.45
N GLU A 167 6.72 14.59 3.98
CA GLU A 167 7.94 15.04 3.30
C GLU A 167 9.03 13.95 3.38
N GLU A 168 9.72 13.74 2.27
CA GLU A 168 10.92 12.93 2.18
C GLU A 168 12.15 13.83 2.04
N LYS A 169 13.15 13.56 2.86
CA LYS A 169 14.45 14.19 2.74
C LYS A 169 15.27 13.41 1.71
N SER A 170 15.66 14.08 0.64
CA SER A 170 16.59 13.54 -0.35
C SER A 170 17.97 14.16 -0.14
N GLU A 171 19.01 13.37 -0.32
CA GLU A 171 20.40 13.87 -0.38
C GLU A 171 20.71 14.53 -1.74
N LEU A 172 19.81 14.34 -2.73
CA LEU A 172 19.90 14.95 -4.05
C LEU A 172 18.85 16.06 -4.18
N PRO A 173 19.14 17.17 -4.90
CA PRO A 173 18.14 18.19 -5.20
C PRO A 173 16.96 17.64 -6.02
N PRO A 174 15.70 18.03 -5.68
CA PRO A 174 15.31 18.91 -4.56
C PRO A 174 15.43 18.18 -3.22
N ALA A 175 15.99 18.90 -2.22
CA ALA A 175 16.30 18.35 -0.90
C ALA A 175 15.07 17.84 -0.12
N ASN A 176 13.86 18.29 -0.48
CA ASN A 176 12.59 17.85 0.09
C ASN A 176 11.57 17.72 -1.03
N PHE A 177 10.86 16.60 -1.11
CA PHE A 177 9.72 16.41 -1.99
C PHE A 177 8.59 15.73 -1.24
N LYS A 178 7.35 16.03 -1.63
CA LYS A 178 6.18 15.35 -1.09
C LYS A 178 6.06 13.97 -1.73
N ALA A 179 6.09 12.95 -0.91
CA ALA A 179 5.95 11.56 -1.36
C ALA A 179 4.49 11.11 -1.47
N ASP A 180 3.55 12.03 -1.27
CA ASP A 180 2.11 11.78 -1.35
C ASP A 180 1.69 11.45 -2.78
N TYR A 181 0.67 10.61 -2.94
CA TYR A 181 0.18 10.26 -4.27
C TYR A 181 -1.27 9.80 -4.28
N TRP A 182 -1.89 9.94 -5.45
CA TRP A 182 -3.15 9.32 -5.78
C TRP A 182 -2.91 7.96 -6.43
N THR A 183 -3.76 6.99 -6.10
CA THR A 183 -3.81 5.72 -6.81
C THR A 183 -5.24 5.37 -7.15
N THR A 184 -5.44 4.98 -8.40
CA THR A 184 -6.70 4.40 -8.89
C THR A 184 -6.42 2.97 -9.27
N SER A 185 -7.24 2.03 -8.83
CA SER A 185 -7.07 0.62 -9.18
C SER A 185 -8.39 -0.02 -9.61
N LEU A 186 -8.29 -0.91 -10.59
CA LEU A 186 -9.36 -1.78 -11.06
C LEU A 186 -8.98 -3.22 -10.73
N GLY A 187 -9.86 -3.92 -10.04
CA GLY A 187 -9.67 -5.30 -9.62
C GLY A 187 -10.90 -6.17 -9.89
N ILE A 188 -10.73 -7.45 -9.66
CA ILE A 188 -11.82 -8.43 -9.62
C ILE A 188 -11.82 -9.04 -8.21
N ALA A 189 -12.90 -8.82 -7.48
CA ALA A 189 -13.11 -9.39 -6.16
C ALA A 189 -13.76 -10.76 -6.30
N PHE A 190 -13.05 -11.82 -5.92
CA PHE A 190 -13.57 -13.18 -5.85
C PHE A 190 -14.00 -13.47 -4.42
N SER A 191 -15.28 -13.84 -4.24
CA SER A 191 -15.86 -14.18 -2.94
C SER A 191 -15.69 -15.66 -2.61
N PHE A 192 -15.41 -15.99 -1.33
CA PHE A 192 -15.27 -17.37 -0.81
C PHE A 192 -15.79 -17.48 0.62
#